data_69b589abfbc20310c4a79eaac27c2d2f
#
_entry.id   69b589abfbc20310c4a79eaac27c2d2f
#
_cell.length_a   1.000
_cell.length_b   1.000
_cell.length_c   1.000
_cell.angle_alpha   90.00
_cell.angle_beta   90.00
_cell.angle_gamma   90.00
#
_symmetry.space_group_name_H-M   'P 1'
#
loop_
_entity.id
_entity.type
_entity.pdbx_description
1 polymer ?
#
loop_
_entity_poly.entity_id
_entity_poly.type
_entity_poly.pdbx_seq_one_letter_code
_entity_poly.pdbx_strand_id
1 'polypeptide(L)'
;MWMFAALSTVEPPIVELGTAALLERDKSWYAERRPMLQDRVRSRLTELASHLGDADWLDGAFSAGDLMMVTVLRRLSGSGLLEEYPSLSAYVARGEARPAYQRAFDAQLAVFKAASSA
;
A
#
# COMPACT_ATOMS: atom_id res chain seq x y z
N MET A 1 1.37 -7.62 -15.33
CA MET A 1 2.50 -7.94 -14.45
C MET A 1 2.43 -7.22 -13.11
N TRP A 2 2.20 -5.91 -13.09
CA TRP A 2 2.19 -5.14 -11.84
C TRP A 2 0.98 -5.39 -10.95
N MET A 3 -0.17 -5.75 -11.50
CA MET A 3 -1.32 -6.19 -10.69
C MET A 3 -0.95 -7.43 -9.88
N PHE A 4 -0.29 -8.38 -10.54
CA PHE A 4 0.15 -9.61 -9.88
C PHE A 4 1.19 -9.32 -8.80
N ALA A 5 2.16 -8.44 -9.09
CA ALA A 5 3.20 -8.06 -8.13
C ALA A 5 2.59 -7.36 -6.90
N ALA A 6 1.59 -6.49 -7.10
CA ALA A 6 0.92 -5.82 -6.00
C ALA A 6 0.28 -6.81 -5.04
N LEU A 7 -0.38 -7.84 -5.56
CA LEU A 7 -1.08 -8.84 -4.75
C LEU A 7 -0.17 -9.92 -4.20
N SER A 8 0.89 -10.29 -4.93
CA SER A 8 1.71 -11.47 -4.60
C SER A 8 2.99 -11.13 -3.86
N THR A 9 3.54 -9.93 -4.05
CA THR A 9 4.86 -9.57 -3.55
C THR A 9 4.80 -8.41 -2.55
N VAL A 10 4.05 -7.37 -2.86
CA VAL A 10 4.00 -6.15 -2.05
C VAL A 10 2.93 -6.25 -0.95
N GLU A 11 1.73 -6.70 -1.28
CA GLU A 11 0.63 -6.76 -0.33
C GLU A 11 0.87 -7.68 0.87
N PRO A 12 1.37 -8.93 0.70
CA PRO A 12 1.50 -9.84 1.85
C PRO A 12 2.34 -9.30 2.99
N PRO A 13 3.55 -8.72 2.78
CA PRO A 13 4.30 -8.14 3.88
C PRO A 13 3.57 -6.98 4.59
N ILE A 14 2.85 -6.15 3.84
CA ILE A 14 2.10 -5.03 4.39
C ILE A 14 0.94 -5.54 5.25
N VAL A 15 0.20 -6.53 4.76
CA VAL A 15 -0.91 -7.13 5.50
C VAL A 15 -0.40 -7.83 6.75
N GLU A 16 0.72 -8.54 6.67
CA GLU A 16 1.31 -9.22 7.81
C GLU A 16 1.70 -8.21 8.91
N LEU A 17 2.31 -7.10 8.53
CA LEU A 17 2.66 -6.04 9.49
C LEU A 17 1.42 -5.45 10.15
N GLY A 18 0.38 -5.14 9.37
CA GLY A 18 -0.87 -4.59 9.89
C GLY A 18 -1.60 -5.57 10.81
N THR A 19 -1.63 -6.84 10.45
CA THR A 19 -2.26 -7.88 11.26
C THR A 19 -1.51 -8.05 12.58
N ALA A 20 -0.18 -8.04 12.54
CA ALA A 20 0.64 -8.13 13.75
C ALA A 20 0.38 -6.95 14.68
N ALA A 21 0.29 -5.74 14.13
CA ALA A 21 0.00 -4.54 14.93
C ALA A 21 -1.38 -4.62 15.58
N LEU A 22 -2.36 -5.23 14.91
CA LEU A 22 -3.71 -5.33 15.41
C LEU A 22 -3.88 -6.46 16.43
N LEU A 23 -3.34 -7.64 16.13
CA LEU A 23 -3.61 -8.86 16.90
C LEU A 23 -2.50 -9.24 17.88
N GLU A 24 -1.27 -8.79 17.66
CA GLU A 24 -0.11 -9.21 18.41
C GLU A 24 0.47 -8.12 19.32
N ARG A 25 -0.13 -6.93 19.31
CA ARG A 25 0.38 -5.77 20.04
C ARG A 25 0.66 -6.07 21.52
N ASP A 26 -0.20 -6.86 22.16
CA ASP A 26 -0.11 -7.18 23.57
C ASP A 26 0.79 -8.38 23.88
N LYS A 27 1.36 -9.00 22.84
CA LYS A 27 2.23 -10.16 23.03
C LYS A 27 3.64 -9.71 23.37
N SER A 28 4.29 -10.44 24.26
CA SER A 28 5.65 -10.11 24.71
C SER A 28 6.68 -10.14 23.60
N TRP A 29 6.44 -10.96 22.56
CA TRP A 29 7.33 -11.11 21.42
C TRP A 29 7.08 -10.12 20.29
N TYR A 30 6.06 -9.28 20.40
CA TYR A 30 5.71 -8.30 19.37
C TYR A 30 6.83 -7.28 19.14
N ALA A 31 7.45 -6.81 20.22
CA ALA A 31 8.52 -5.82 20.14
C ALA A 31 9.73 -6.32 19.34
N GLU A 32 9.99 -7.64 19.38
CA GLU A 32 11.06 -8.25 18.61
C GLU A 32 10.65 -8.52 17.17
N ARG A 33 9.41 -8.92 16.96
CA ARG A 33 8.89 -9.27 15.62
C ARG A 33 8.64 -8.05 14.74
N ARG A 34 8.19 -6.95 15.32
CA ARG A 34 7.82 -5.75 14.58
C ARG A 34 8.92 -5.21 13.67
N PRO A 35 10.18 -5.03 14.13
CA PRO A 35 11.24 -4.55 13.25
C PRO A 35 11.49 -5.47 12.06
N MET A 36 11.40 -6.77 12.26
CA MET A 36 11.58 -7.75 11.18
C MET A 36 10.49 -7.62 10.13
N LEU A 37 9.23 -7.45 10.56
CA LEU A 37 8.12 -7.25 9.63
C LEU A 37 8.25 -5.93 8.88
N GLN A 38 8.68 -4.87 9.57
CA GLN A 38 8.92 -3.58 8.93
C GLN A 38 10.04 -3.68 7.89
N ASP A 39 11.09 -4.42 8.17
CA ASP A 39 12.20 -4.59 7.23
C ASP A 39 11.78 -5.37 5.99
N ARG A 40 10.88 -6.32 6.10
CA ARG A 40 10.30 -7.00 4.94
C ARG A 40 9.54 -6.02 4.04
N VAL A 41 8.74 -5.14 4.64
CA VAL A 41 8.04 -4.10 3.90
C VAL A 41 9.04 -3.18 3.22
N ARG A 42 10.05 -2.71 3.95
CA ARG A 42 11.09 -1.83 3.39
C ARG A 42 11.81 -2.45 2.21
N SER A 43 12.09 -3.74 2.28
CA SER A 43 12.74 -4.46 1.18
C SER A 43 11.89 -4.37 -0.10
N ARG A 44 10.60 -4.59 0.01
CA ARG A 44 9.70 -4.50 -1.14
C ARG A 44 9.51 -3.07 -1.64
N LEU A 45 9.44 -2.11 -0.74
CA LEU A 45 9.34 -0.70 -1.12
C LEU A 45 10.60 -0.22 -1.82
N THR A 46 11.78 -0.67 -1.38
CA THR A 46 13.05 -0.33 -2.03
C THR A 46 13.09 -0.85 -3.46
N GLU A 47 12.68 -2.10 -3.69
CA GLU A 47 12.60 -2.68 -5.03
C GLU A 47 11.63 -1.88 -5.92
N LEU A 48 10.46 -1.54 -5.38
CA LEU A 48 9.45 -0.80 -6.11
C LEU A 48 9.93 0.62 -6.45
N ALA A 49 10.53 1.32 -5.49
CA ALA A 49 11.06 2.66 -5.70
C ALA A 49 12.16 2.66 -6.77
N SER A 50 13.03 1.65 -6.75
CA SER A 50 14.08 1.49 -7.74
C SER A 50 13.52 1.29 -9.15
N HIS A 51 12.46 0.50 -9.27
CA HIS A 51 11.82 0.27 -10.56
C HIS A 51 11.10 1.52 -11.08
N LEU A 52 10.38 2.21 -10.20
CA LEU A 52 9.66 3.43 -10.59
C LEU A 52 10.62 4.53 -11.04
N GLY A 53 11.73 4.70 -10.33
CA GLY A 53 12.73 5.74 -10.64
C GLY A 53 12.07 7.12 -10.68
N ASP A 54 12.27 7.83 -11.80
CA ASP A 54 11.71 9.16 -12.02
C ASP A 54 10.40 9.14 -12.82
N ALA A 55 9.89 7.95 -13.15
CA ALA A 55 8.67 7.82 -13.93
C ALA A 55 7.43 8.15 -13.08
N ASP A 56 6.36 8.59 -13.74
CA ASP A 56 5.09 8.84 -13.07
C ASP A 56 4.35 7.55 -12.75
N TRP A 57 4.48 6.54 -13.62
CA TRP A 57 3.77 5.27 -13.52
C TRP A 57 4.70 4.10 -13.81
N LEU A 58 4.29 2.91 -13.36
CA LEU A 58 5.16 1.72 -13.43
C LEU A 58 5.48 1.27 -14.85
N ASP A 59 4.55 1.42 -15.77
CA ASP A 59 4.71 1.00 -17.17
C ASP A 59 4.61 2.15 -18.17
N GLY A 60 4.93 3.36 -17.76
CA GLY A 60 4.90 4.54 -18.60
C GLY A 60 3.59 5.29 -18.54
N ALA A 61 2.47 4.66 -18.89
CA ALA A 61 1.14 5.25 -18.79
C ALA A 61 0.39 4.63 -17.60
N PHE A 62 -0.59 5.36 -17.05
CA PHE A 62 -1.41 4.86 -15.97
C PHE A 62 -2.15 3.58 -16.37
N SER A 63 -2.11 2.57 -15.52
CA SER A 63 -2.69 1.27 -15.79
C SER A 63 -3.41 0.71 -14.56
N ALA A 64 -4.11 -0.41 -14.74
CA ALA A 64 -4.73 -1.13 -13.63
C ALA A 64 -3.70 -1.57 -12.59
N GLY A 65 -2.47 -1.86 -13.02
CA GLY A 65 -1.37 -2.19 -12.10
C GLY A 65 -1.06 -1.05 -11.15
N ASP A 66 -1.07 0.19 -11.64
CA ASP A 66 -0.87 1.37 -10.78
C ASP A 66 -2.03 1.53 -9.79
N LEU A 67 -3.26 1.32 -10.23
CA LEU A 67 -4.43 1.41 -9.37
C LEU A 67 -4.33 0.41 -8.22
N MET A 68 -3.97 -0.83 -8.51
CA MET A 68 -3.79 -1.87 -7.50
C MET A 68 -2.64 -1.54 -6.55
N MET A 69 -1.51 -1.10 -7.10
CA MET A 69 -0.33 -0.77 -6.29
C MET A 69 -0.61 0.40 -5.35
N VAL A 70 -1.26 1.46 -5.82
CA VAL A 70 -1.64 2.60 -4.99
C VAL A 70 -2.56 2.15 -3.86
N THR A 71 -3.54 1.32 -4.15
CA THR A 71 -4.48 0.78 -3.16
C THR A 71 -3.74 -0.01 -2.08
N VAL A 72 -2.79 -0.85 -2.48
CA VAL A 72 -1.97 -1.64 -1.54
C VAL A 72 -1.10 -0.73 -0.67
N LEU A 73 -0.40 0.24 -1.29
CA LEU A 73 0.51 1.13 -0.56
C LEU A 73 -0.23 2.02 0.44
N ARG A 74 -1.49 2.35 0.19
CA ARG A 74 -2.29 3.14 1.13
C ARG A 74 -2.47 2.46 2.49
N ARG A 75 -2.32 1.15 2.55
CA ARG A 75 -2.39 0.42 3.83
C ARG A 75 -1.27 0.82 4.78
N LEU A 76 -0.21 1.47 4.27
CA LEU A 76 0.90 1.96 5.07
C LEU A 76 0.64 3.34 5.67
N SER A 77 -0.52 3.95 5.42
CA SER A 77 -0.87 5.25 6.00
C SER A 77 -0.76 5.21 7.52
N GLY A 78 -0.05 6.20 8.08
CA GLY A 78 0.14 6.30 9.52
C GLY A 78 1.28 5.45 10.08
N SER A 79 1.89 4.56 9.29
CA SER A 79 3.01 3.73 9.75
C SER A 79 4.35 4.47 9.72
N GLY A 80 4.49 5.52 8.89
CA GLY A 80 5.74 6.22 8.66
C GLY A 80 6.64 5.55 7.63
N LEU A 81 6.35 4.32 7.22
CA LEU A 81 7.21 3.57 6.29
C LEU A 81 7.17 4.14 4.87
N LEU A 82 6.00 4.54 4.39
CA LEU A 82 5.87 5.10 3.05
C LEU A 82 6.64 6.41 2.91
N GLU A 83 6.66 7.21 3.96
CA GLU A 83 7.35 8.50 3.99
C GLU A 83 8.87 8.37 3.91
N GLU A 84 9.43 7.21 4.21
CA GLU A 84 10.85 6.92 4.01
C GLU A 84 11.22 6.88 2.52
N TYR A 85 10.21 6.80 1.64
CA TYR A 85 10.38 6.71 0.19
C TYR A 85 9.62 7.85 -0.49
N PRO A 86 10.20 9.06 -0.59
CA PRO A 86 9.50 10.21 -1.17
C PRO A 86 8.92 9.98 -2.56
N SER A 87 9.62 9.19 -3.40
CA SER A 87 9.13 8.86 -4.73
C SER A 87 7.83 8.04 -4.68
N LEU A 88 7.71 7.14 -3.72
CA LEU A 88 6.51 6.33 -3.53
C LEU A 88 5.37 7.13 -2.91
N SER A 89 5.68 8.02 -1.97
CA SER A 89 4.68 8.94 -1.41
C SER A 89 4.08 9.83 -2.51
N ALA A 90 4.91 10.36 -3.39
CA ALA A 90 4.47 11.15 -4.52
C ALA A 90 3.67 10.32 -5.52
N TYR A 91 4.09 9.09 -5.76
CA TYR A 91 3.40 8.14 -6.62
C TYR A 91 1.97 7.86 -6.12
N VAL A 92 1.83 7.59 -4.83
CA VAL A 92 0.51 7.36 -4.22
C VAL A 92 -0.36 8.61 -4.36
N ALA A 93 0.18 9.79 -4.07
CA ALA A 93 -0.56 11.03 -4.21
C ALA A 93 -1.04 11.27 -5.65
N ARG A 94 -0.19 10.97 -6.65
CA ARG A 94 -0.59 11.08 -8.06
C ARG A 94 -1.74 10.15 -8.40
N GLY A 95 -1.67 8.91 -7.91
CA GLY A 95 -2.72 7.92 -8.14
C GLY A 95 -4.04 8.32 -7.51
N GLU A 96 -3.99 8.80 -6.28
CA GLU A 96 -5.19 9.23 -5.54
C GLU A 96 -5.85 10.45 -6.19
N ALA A 97 -5.10 11.29 -6.87
CA ALA A 97 -5.62 12.48 -7.53
C ALA A 97 -6.36 12.16 -8.83
N ARG A 98 -6.24 10.95 -9.36
CA ARG A 98 -6.90 10.60 -10.62
C ARG A 98 -8.41 10.42 -10.43
N PRO A 99 -9.24 10.97 -11.33
CA PRO A 99 -10.71 10.86 -11.22
C PRO A 99 -11.19 9.40 -11.16
N ALA A 100 -10.56 8.50 -11.90
CA ALA A 100 -10.96 7.09 -11.91
C ALA A 100 -10.75 6.46 -10.51
N TYR A 101 -9.65 6.79 -9.84
CA TYR A 101 -9.39 6.31 -8.49
C TYR A 101 -10.43 6.87 -7.51
N GLN A 102 -10.72 8.15 -7.60
CA GLN A 102 -11.69 8.81 -6.72
C GLN A 102 -13.07 8.22 -6.89
N ARG A 103 -13.49 7.94 -8.13
CA ARG A 103 -14.78 7.29 -8.39
C ARG A 103 -14.86 5.89 -7.77
N ALA A 104 -13.80 5.11 -7.91
CA ALA A 104 -13.75 3.77 -7.36
C ALA A 104 -13.80 3.81 -5.82
N PHE A 105 -13.07 4.71 -5.21
CA PHE A 105 -13.06 4.90 -3.77
C PHE A 105 -14.43 5.33 -3.25
N ASP A 106 -15.07 6.30 -3.91
CA ASP A 106 -16.39 6.80 -3.51
C ASP A 106 -17.45 5.71 -3.63
N ALA A 107 -17.40 4.91 -4.70
CA ALA A 107 -18.33 3.80 -4.88
C ALA A 107 -18.17 2.75 -3.77
N GLN A 108 -16.94 2.41 -3.42
CA GLN A 108 -16.66 1.46 -2.36
C GLN A 108 -17.12 1.99 -1.00
N LEU A 109 -16.89 3.27 -0.73
CA LEU A 109 -17.31 3.92 0.51
C LEU A 109 -18.82 3.92 0.63
N ALA A 110 -19.55 4.18 -0.47
CA ALA A 110 -21.00 4.17 -0.50
C ALA A 110 -21.55 2.78 -0.15
N VAL A 111 -20.95 1.72 -0.70
CA VAL A 111 -21.34 0.34 -0.38
C VAL A 111 -21.09 0.05 1.10
N PHE A 112 -19.96 0.45 1.63
CA PHE A 112 -19.62 0.25 3.03
C PHE A 112 -20.61 0.97 3.96
N LYS A 113 -20.96 2.22 3.66
CA LYS A 113 -21.91 2.98 4.45
C LYS A 113 -23.30 2.36 4.40
N ALA A 114 -23.74 1.89 3.23
CA ALA A 114 -25.03 1.21 3.09
C ALA A 114 -25.09 -0.05 3.94
N ALA A 115 -24.03 -0.86 3.93
CA ALA A 115 -23.94 -2.07 4.75
C ALA A 115 -23.96 -1.75 6.24
N SER A 116 -23.30 -0.66 6.66
CA SER A 116 -23.26 -0.24 8.06
C SER A 116 -24.62 0.31 8.54
N SER A 117 -25.44 0.82 7.64
CA SER A 117 -26.76 1.40 7.95
C SER A 117 -27.87 0.35 7.98
N ALA A 118 -27.62 -0.80 7.42
CA ALA A 118 -28.58 -1.91 7.41
C ALA A 118 -28.53 -2.67 8.73
#